data_b4c77644657ef1bf49749e34653b4c3d
#
_entry.id   b4c77644657ef1bf49749e34653b4c3d
#
_cell.length_a   1.000
_cell.length_b   1.000
_cell.length_c   1.000
_cell.angle_alpha   90.00
_cell.angle_beta   90.00
_cell.angle_gamma   90.00
#
_symmetry.space_group_name_H-M   'P 1'
#
loop_
_entity.id
_entity.type
_entity.pdbx_description
1 polymer ?
#
loop_
_entity_poly.entity_id
_entity_poly.type
_entity_poly.pdbx_seq_one_letter_code
_entity_poly.pdbx_strand_id
1 'polypeptide(L)'
;QTCSVCGETKGKELEHDSGTWETIKEPTCTVTGEKETSCKRCGKSLVEEIPMTEHTLGEWTVTEDYKINRDGTVTPGTQVLPCSVCNTEIESKEYTIELTNSQKNAVIRAYEEENFWHVSRNYLINDVLVGFDYFSVEDATFAVDHMDVDFDEQAVLYVQQNSAGQSKGEITQMMRYYGYTKEQINNALEQAGF
;
A
#
# COMPACT_ATOMS: atom_id res chain seq x y z
N GLN A 1 -63.77 -25.84 5.07
CA GLN A 1 -65.02 -26.63 4.83
C GLN A 1 -65.30 -26.61 3.35
N THR A 2 -65.49 -27.79 2.77
CA THR A 2 -65.86 -27.94 1.36
C THR A 2 -67.37 -27.83 1.25
N CYS A 3 -67.90 -27.01 0.36
CA CYS A 3 -69.33 -26.93 0.09
C CYS A 3 -69.81 -28.28 -0.51
N SER A 4 -70.79 -28.95 0.12
CA SER A 4 -71.32 -30.21 -0.35
C SER A 4 -72.16 -30.14 -1.62
N VAL A 5 -72.45 -28.93 -2.11
CA VAL A 5 -73.27 -28.68 -3.31
C VAL A 5 -72.45 -28.24 -4.52
N CYS A 6 -71.36 -27.42 -4.36
CA CYS A 6 -70.58 -26.93 -5.46
C CYS A 6 -69.11 -27.36 -5.44
N GLY A 7 -68.66 -28.07 -4.40
CA GLY A 7 -67.25 -28.50 -4.27
C GLY A 7 -66.28 -27.43 -3.92
N GLU A 8 -66.70 -26.12 -3.80
CA GLU A 8 -65.79 -25.07 -3.42
C GLU A 8 -65.35 -25.15 -1.95
N THR A 9 -64.07 -25.09 -1.71
CA THR A 9 -63.50 -24.99 -0.39
C THR A 9 -63.36 -23.53 0.02
N LYS A 10 -64.23 -23.06 0.94
CA LYS A 10 -64.03 -21.82 1.67
C LYS A 10 -63.23 -22.12 2.93
N GLY A 11 -61.92 -21.99 2.83
CA GLY A 11 -61.02 -21.97 3.97
C GLY A 11 -59.97 -20.93 3.72
N LYS A 12 -59.75 -19.99 4.67
CA LYS A 12 -58.55 -19.18 4.70
C LYS A 12 -57.38 -20.16 4.84
N GLU A 13 -56.44 -20.14 3.91
CA GLU A 13 -55.21 -20.91 4.09
C GLU A 13 -54.61 -20.48 5.43
N LEU A 14 -54.44 -21.44 6.32
CA LEU A 14 -53.83 -21.21 7.61
C LEU A 14 -52.33 -21.20 7.38
N GLU A 15 -51.69 -20.10 7.79
CA GLU A 15 -50.22 -19.99 7.82
C GLU A 15 -49.64 -21.21 8.59
N HIS A 16 -48.42 -21.61 8.21
CA HIS A 16 -47.73 -22.69 8.89
C HIS A 16 -47.46 -22.31 10.35
N ASP A 17 -47.67 -23.25 11.26
CA ASP A 17 -47.37 -23.09 12.68
C ASP A 17 -45.89 -23.52 12.90
N SER A 18 -44.98 -22.56 12.86
CA SER A 18 -43.54 -22.82 12.99
C SER A 18 -43.18 -23.36 14.37
N GLY A 19 -42.31 -24.36 14.39
CA GLY A 19 -41.68 -24.86 15.59
C GLY A 19 -40.54 -23.99 16.08
N THR A 20 -39.59 -24.61 16.78
CA THR A 20 -38.32 -23.95 17.13
C THR A 20 -37.44 -23.84 15.90
N TRP A 21 -36.93 -22.68 15.64
CA TRP A 21 -35.98 -22.43 14.55
C TRP A 21 -34.58 -22.89 14.94
N GLU A 22 -33.90 -23.60 14.06
CA GLU A 22 -32.52 -24.01 14.19
C GLU A 22 -31.71 -23.38 13.05
N THR A 23 -30.58 -22.78 13.36
CA THR A 23 -29.65 -22.23 12.34
C THR A 23 -28.95 -23.40 11.66
N ILE A 24 -29.15 -23.55 10.36
CA ILE A 24 -28.51 -24.57 9.52
C ILE A 24 -27.31 -24.04 8.77
N LYS A 25 -27.22 -22.67 8.62
CA LYS A 25 -26.09 -21.97 8.04
C LYS A 25 -25.95 -20.63 8.73
N GLU A 26 -24.79 -20.42 9.34
CA GLU A 26 -24.47 -19.12 9.98
C GLU A 26 -24.27 -18.03 8.93
N PRO A 27 -24.81 -16.81 9.15
CA PRO A 27 -24.54 -15.67 8.29
C PRO A 27 -23.10 -15.15 8.49
N THR A 28 -22.55 -14.61 7.41
CA THR A 28 -21.31 -13.84 7.46
C THR A 28 -21.56 -12.42 6.95
N CYS A 29 -20.55 -11.56 6.94
CA CYS A 29 -20.68 -10.22 6.36
C CYS A 29 -20.74 -10.21 4.81
N THR A 30 -20.61 -11.37 4.15
CA THR A 30 -20.67 -11.51 2.68
C THR A 30 -21.70 -12.52 2.21
N VAL A 31 -22.22 -13.33 3.11
CA VAL A 31 -23.18 -14.40 2.77
C VAL A 31 -24.28 -14.44 3.80
N THR A 32 -25.52 -14.53 3.35
CA THR A 32 -26.68 -14.76 4.21
C THR A 32 -26.64 -16.14 4.84
N GLY A 33 -27.13 -16.23 6.06
CA GLY A 33 -27.37 -17.49 6.75
C GLY A 33 -28.76 -18.09 6.42
N GLU A 34 -29.01 -19.27 6.92
CA GLU A 34 -30.30 -19.95 6.80
C GLU A 34 -30.69 -20.59 8.12
N LYS A 35 -31.98 -20.51 8.47
CA LYS A 35 -32.58 -21.21 9.59
C LYS A 35 -33.74 -22.04 9.12
N GLU A 36 -33.91 -23.18 9.73
CA GLU A 36 -34.95 -24.15 9.40
C GLU A 36 -35.84 -24.47 10.60
N THR A 37 -37.09 -24.74 10.34
CA THR A 37 -38.04 -25.32 11.33
C THR A 37 -39.02 -26.22 10.62
N SER A 38 -39.74 -27.05 11.40
CA SER A 38 -40.85 -27.87 10.91
C SER A 38 -42.18 -27.32 11.39
N CYS A 39 -43.15 -27.30 10.50
CA CYS A 39 -44.52 -26.96 10.87
C CYS A 39 -45.09 -27.98 11.85
N LYS A 40 -45.54 -27.55 13.03
CA LYS A 40 -46.09 -28.40 14.07
C LYS A 40 -47.39 -29.14 13.65
N ARG A 41 -48.07 -28.59 12.63
CA ARG A 41 -49.36 -29.18 12.16
C ARG A 41 -49.21 -30.16 11.01
N CYS A 42 -48.30 -29.92 10.08
CA CYS A 42 -48.19 -30.73 8.87
C CYS A 42 -46.81 -31.33 8.62
N GLY A 43 -45.80 -31.00 9.48
CA GLY A 43 -44.45 -31.53 9.35
C GLY A 43 -43.63 -30.91 8.19
N LYS A 44 -44.19 -29.97 7.43
CA LYS A 44 -43.47 -29.35 6.32
C LYS A 44 -42.29 -28.56 6.85
N SER A 45 -41.10 -28.74 6.22
CA SER A 45 -39.93 -27.91 6.48
C SER A 45 -40.17 -26.48 5.98
N LEU A 46 -39.80 -25.51 6.79
CA LEU A 46 -39.81 -24.07 6.53
C LEU A 46 -38.39 -23.56 6.68
N VAL A 47 -37.92 -22.88 5.67
CA VAL A 47 -36.57 -22.28 5.66
C VAL A 47 -36.75 -20.79 5.57
N GLU A 48 -36.00 -20.04 6.38
CA GLU A 48 -35.89 -18.57 6.32
C GLU A 48 -34.44 -18.14 6.25
N GLU A 49 -34.22 -17.08 5.52
CA GLU A 49 -32.93 -16.46 5.40
C GLU A 49 -32.59 -15.65 6.66
N ILE A 50 -31.33 -15.74 7.12
CA ILE A 50 -30.78 -14.89 8.15
C ILE A 50 -29.95 -13.79 7.42
N PRO A 51 -30.25 -12.51 7.66
CA PRO A 51 -29.50 -11.43 7.03
C PRO A 51 -28.00 -11.54 7.28
N MET A 52 -27.20 -11.04 6.34
CA MET A 52 -25.75 -10.91 6.51
C MET A 52 -25.44 -10.10 7.77
N THR A 53 -24.33 -10.43 8.42
CA THR A 53 -23.81 -9.65 9.55
C THR A 53 -23.17 -8.36 9.04
N GLU A 54 -23.05 -7.37 9.93
CA GLU A 54 -22.28 -6.16 9.63
C GLU A 54 -20.80 -6.49 9.46
N HIS A 55 -20.10 -5.65 8.70
CA HIS A 55 -18.65 -5.74 8.59
C HIS A 55 -17.97 -5.34 9.90
N THR A 56 -16.96 -6.10 10.32
CA THR A 56 -16.12 -5.77 11.46
C THR A 56 -14.92 -4.97 10.96
N LEU A 57 -14.73 -3.75 11.48
CA LEU A 57 -13.62 -2.91 11.07
C LEU A 57 -12.27 -3.54 11.46
N GLY A 58 -11.34 -3.53 10.55
CA GLY A 58 -9.94 -3.89 10.76
C GLY A 58 -9.09 -2.69 11.19
N GLU A 59 -7.83 -2.68 10.81
CA GLU A 59 -6.90 -1.57 11.02
C GLU A 59 -6.63 -0.86 9.69
N TRP A 60 -6.33 0.44 9.76
CA TRP A 60 -5.92 1.22 8.60
C TRP A 60 -4.62 0.65 8.02
N THR A 61 -4.61 0.35 6.74
CA THR A 61 -3.47 -0.20 6.01
C THR A 61 -3.14 0.71 4.84
N VAL A 62 -1.88 1.11 4.72
CA VAL A 62 -1.39 1.88 3.56
C VAL A 62 -1.37 0.95 2.35
N THR A 63 -2.07 1.33 1.30
CA THR A 63 -2.11 0.61 0.01
C THR A 63 -1.29 1.31 -1.06
N GLU A 64 -1.13 2.61 -0.95
CA GLU A 64 -0.24 3.42 -1.77
C GLU A 64 0.44 4.43 -0.86
N ASP A 65 1.78 4.47 -0.87
CA ASP A 65 2.53 5.42 -0.06
C ASP A 65 2.52 6.82 -0.69
N TYR A 66 2.70 7.85 0.15
CA TYR A 66 2.89 9.21 -0.36
C TYR A 66 4.20 9.32 -1.12
N LYS A 67 4.29 10.31 -2.02
CA LYS A 67 5.53 10.64 -2.74
C LYS A 67 5.94 12.07 -2.45
N ILE A 68 7.24 12.28 -2.26
CA ILE A 68 7.83 13.61 -2.17
C ILE A 68 8.38 13.98 -3.54
N ASN A 69 7.85 15.05 -4.11
CA ASN A 69 8.21 15.52 -5.44
C ASN A 69 9.51 16.33 -5.42
N ARG A 70 10.14 16.47 -6.58
CA ARG A 70 11.39 17.26 -6.76
C ARG A 70 11.28 18.71 -6.31
N ASP A 71 10.10 19.29 -6.29
CA ASP A 71 9.81 20.65 -5.84
C ASP A 71 9.47 20.77 -4.34
N GLY A 72 9.65 19.68 -3.61
CA GLY A 72 9.34 19.60 -2.17
C GLY A 72 7.85 19.56 -1.84
N THR A 73 6.96 19.37 -2.82
CA THR A 73 5.56 19.07 -2.58
C THR A 73 5.35 17.60 -2.26
N VAL A 74 4.24 17.27 -1.59
CA VAL A 74 3.87 15.90 -1.28
C VAL A 74 2.64 15.50 -2.08
N THR A 75 2.73 14.43 -2.84
CA THR A 75 1.59 13.76 -3.45
C THR A 75 1.07 12.75 -2.43
N PRO A 76 -0.20 12.86 -1.98
CA PRO A 76 -0.76 11.90 -1.04
C PRO A 76 -0.79 10.49 -1.60
N GLY A 77 -0.58 9.52 -0.74
CA GLY A 77 -0.89 8.12 -0.95
C GLY A 77 -2.30 7.78 -0.48
N THR A 78 -2.59 6.49 -0.37
CA THR A 78 -3.90 5.97 0.02
C THR A 78 -3.78 4.96 1.15
N GLN A 79 -4.65 5.07 2.14
CA GLN A 79 -4.85 4.03 3.13
C GLN A 79 -6.32 3.59 3.15
N VAL A 80 -6.52 2.30 3.40
CA VAL A 80 -7.84 1.67 3.43
C VAL A 80 -8.12 1.06 4.80
N LEU A 81 -9.38 1.04 5.17
CA LEU A 81 -9.89 0.35 6.34
C LEU A 81 -10.65 -0.89 5.87
N PRO A 82 -10.06 -2.08 5.92
CA PRO A 82 -10.71 -3.30 5.47
C PRO A 82 -11.61 -3.89 6.56
N CYS A 83 -12.53 -4.74 6.15
CA CYS A 83 -13.20 -5.66 7.08
C CYS A 83 -12.19 -6.70 7.58
N SER A 84 -12.06 -6.89 8.90
CA SER A 84 -11.15 -7.87 9.50
C SER A 84 -11.52 -9.34 9.22
N VAL A 85 -12.74 -9.59 8.71
CA VAL A 85 -13.25 -10.94 8.45
C VAL A 85 -13.18 -11.30 6.96
N CYS A 86 -13.58 -10.39 6.06
CA CYS A 86 -13.67 -10.67 4.62
C CYS A 86 -12.71 -9.85 3.76
N ASN A 87 -11.92 -8.95 4.35
CA ASN A 87 -10.98 -8.04 3.69
C ASN A 87 -11.63 -7.08 2.65
N THR A 88 -12.95 -6.97 2.61
CA THR A 88 -13.60 -5.96 1.78
C THR A 88 -13.24 -4.57 2.29
N GLU A 89 -12.87 -3.69 1.41
CA GLU A 89 -12.63 -2.27 1.73
C GLU A 89 -13.93 -1.63 2.21
N ILE A 90 -13.89 -1.05 3.41
CA ILE A 90 -15.01 -0.36 4.04
C ILE A 90 -14.90 1.14 3.83
N GLU A 91 -13.68 1.65 4.00
CA GLU A 91 -13.38 3.07 3.88
C GLU A 91 -12.00 3.26 3.27
N SER A 92 -11.81 4.35 2.54
CA SER A 92 -10.54 4.77 1.95
C SER A 92 -10.32 6.25 2.23
N LYS A 93 -9.09 6.64 2.48
CA LYS A 93 -8.72 8.04 2.66
C LYS A 93 -7.28 8.31 2.24
N GLU A 94 -6.99 9.59 2.00
CA GLU A 94 -5.64 10.06 1.74
C GLU A 94 -4.73 9.82 2.94
N TYR A 95 -3.48 9.47 2.63
CA TYR A 95 -2.38 9.31 3.57
C TYR A 95 -1.22 10.21 3.15
N THR A 96 -0.83 11.14 4.01
CA THR A 96 0.20 12.14 3.69
C THR A 96 0.96 12.58 4.94
N ILE A 97 2.06 13.30 4.74
CA ILE A 97 2.84 13.95 5.79
C ILE A 97 3.00 15.44 5.51
N GLU A 98 3.26 16.21 6.55
CA GLU A 98 3.66 17.61 6.42
C GLU A 98 5.18 17.73 6.55
N LEU A 99 5.81 18.32 5.55
CA LEU A 99 7.25 18.60 5.56
C LEU A 99 7.53 19.94 6.23
N THR A 100 8.59 19.99 7.04
CA THR A 100 9.16 21.26 7.49
C THR A 100 9.77 22.02 6.31
N ASN A 101 9.98 23.33 6.46
CA ASN A 101 10.66 24.11 5.42
C ASN A 101 12.10 23.62 5.18
N SER A 102 12.78 23.14 6.23
CA SER A 102 14.13 22.56 6.11
C SER A 102 14.11 21.29 5.27
N GLN A 103 13.19 20.36 5.53
CA GLN A 103 13.02 19.15 4.74
C GLN A 103 12.69 19.43 3.28
N LYS A 104 11.76 20.36 3.00
CA LYS A 104 11.44 20.79 1.63
C LYS A 104 12.68 21.30 0.89
N ASN A 105 13.43 22.18 1.53
CA ASN A 105 14.64 22.75 0.93
C ASN A 105 15.72 21.68 0.73
N ALA A 106 15.89 20.74 1.67
CA ALA A 106 16.84 19.63 1.54
C ALA A 106 16.47 18.71 0.37
N VAL A 107 15.18 18.41 0.17
CA VAL A 107 14.68 17.61 -0.98
C VAL A 107 14.99 18.33 -2.30
N ILE A 108 14.62 19.61 -2.43
CA ILE A 108 14.88 20.40 -3.64
C ILE A 108 16.38 20.39 -3.96
N ARG A 109 17.21 20.66 -2.94
CA ARG A 109 18.65 20.72 -3.10
C ARG A 109 19.27 19.37 -3.47
N ALA A 110 18.79 18.29 -2.87
CA ALA A 110 19.23 16.93 -3.21
C ALA A 110 18.99 16.58 -4.67
N TYR A 111 17.82 16.92 -5.20
CA TYR A 111 17.51 16.70 -6.62
C TYR A 111 18.27 17.60 -7.58
N GLU A 112 18.63 18.82 -7.19
CA GLU A 112 19.49 19.69 -8.00
C GLU A 112 20.88 19.09 -8.18
N GLU A 113 21.47 18.55 -7.14
CA GLU A 113 22.81 17.95 -7.17
C GLU A 113 22.83 16.59 -7.86
N GLU A 114 21.84 15.75 -7.64
CA GLU A 114 21.73 14.42 -8.27
C GLU A 114 21.75 14.54 -9.80
N ASN A 115 20.97 15.44 -10.36
CA ASN A 115 20.90 15.65 -11.81
C ASN A 115 22.25 16.05 -12.46
N PHE A 116 23.17 16.59 -11.67
CA PHE A 116 24.41 17.18 -12.22
C PHE A 116 25.62 16.24 -12.13
N TRP A 117 25.74 15.46 -11.02
CA TRP A 117 26.98 14.82 -10.67
C TRP A 117 26.93 13.29 -10.58
N HIS A 118 25.77 12.68 -10.64
CA HIS A 118 25.62 11.23 -10.44
C HIS A 118 26.36 10.74 -9.19
N VAL A 119 26.17 11.42 -8.07
CA VAL A 119 26.90 11.10 -6.83
C VAL A 119 26.22 9.98 -6.04
N SER A 120 26.98 9.36 -5.12
CA SER A 120 26.41 8.36 -4.24
C SER A 120 25.47 8.96 -3.20
N ARG A 121 24.57 8.13 -2.67
CA ARG A 121 23.72 8.47 -1.52
C ARG A 121 24.53 9.08 -0.35
N ASN A 122 25.66 8.44 -0.01
CA ASN A 122 26.47 8.87 1.13
C ASN A 122 27.12 10.22 0.90
N TYR A 123 27.64 10.47 -0.30
CA TYR A 123 28.25 11.75 -0.65
C TYR A 123 27.21 12.87 -0.65
N LEU A 124 26.03 12.60 -1.21
CA LEU A 124 24.93 13.57 -1.24
C LEU A 124 24.51 13.99 0.17
N ILE A 125 24.37 13.04 1.10
CA ILE A 125 24.02 13.34 2.48
C ILE A 125 25.15 14.06 3.20
N ASN A 126 26.36 13.47 3.25
CA ASN A 126 27.39 13.90 4.19
C ASN A 126 28.20 15.08 3.69
N ASP A 127 28.54 15.11 2.40
CA ASP A 127 29.43 16.12 1.83
C ASP A 127 28.63 17.29 1.25
N VAL A 128 27.53 17.04 0.55
CA VAL A 128 26.73 18.10 -0.05
C VAL A 128 25.78 18.70 0.99
N LEU A 129 24.75 17.97 1.39
CA LEU A 129 23.66 18.54 2.19
C LEU A 129 24.12 18.93 3.61
N VAL A 130 24.87 18.07 4.28
CA VAL A 130 25.37 18.37 5.63
C VAL A 130 26.64 19.21 5.59
N GLY A 131 27.63 18.83 4.78
CA GLY A 131 28.94 19.46 4.77
C GLY A 131 28.96 20.82 4.11
N PHE A 132 28.26 21.00 2.99
CA PHE A 132 28.30 22.24 2.21
C PHE A 132 27.06 23.11 2.45
N ASP A 133 25.86 22.54 2.47
CA ASP A 133 24.61 23.30 2.59
C ASP A 133 24.11 23.43 4.03
N TYR A 134 24.80 22.81 5.01
CA TYR A 134 24.54 22.93 6.45
C TYR A 134 23.17 22.45 6.91
N PHE A 135 22.53 21.51 6.19
CA PHE A 135 21.35 20.83 6.68
C PHE A 135 21.69 19.92 7.87
N SER A 136 20.71 19.65 8.72
CA SER A 136 20.89 18.62 9.74
C SER A 136 21.04 17.23 9.09
N VAL A 137 21.75 16.34 9.76
CA VAL A 137 21.88 14.94 9.28
C VAL A 137 20.51 14.29 9.11
N GLU A 138 19.56 14.62 9.99
CA GLU A 138 18.19 14.10 9.95
C GLU A 138 17.45 14.56 8.69
N ASP A 139 17.46 15.89 8.40
CA ASP A 139 16.79 16.43 7.22
C ASP A 139 17.45 15.98 5.91
N ALA A 140 18.80 15.92 5.89
CA ALA A 140 19.56 15.44 4.73
C ALA A 140 19.27 13.95 4.44
N THR A 141 19.26 13.11 5.47
CA THR A 141 18.93 11.69 5.35
C THR A 141 17.49 11.52 4.90
N PHE A 142 16.56 12.23 5.53
CA PHE A 142 15.16 12.23 5.15
C PHE A 142 14.98 12.59 3.67
N ALA A 143 15.61 13.68 3.21
CA ALA A 143 15.51 14.14 1.83
C ALA A 143 15.96 13.08 0.83
N VAL A 144 17.15 12.50 1.06
CA VAL A 144 17.75 11.52 0.13
C VAL A 144 17.03 10.17 0.16
N ASP A 145 16.52 9.73 1.31
CA ASP A 145 15.77 8.47 1.44
C ASP A 145 14.38 8.51 0.78
N HIS A 146 13.85 9.72 0.53
CA HIS A 146 12.56 9.89 -0.15
C HIS A 146 12.70 10.33 -1.62
N MET A 147 13.93 10.35 -2.15
CA MET A 147 14.14 10.56 -3.58
C MET A 147 13.74 9.32 -4.37
N ASP A 148 13.10 9.55 -5.53
CA ASP A 148 12.85 8.49 -6.52
C ASP A 148 14.10 8.35 -7.43
N VAL A 149 15.20 7.88 -6.83
CA VAL A 149 16.52 7.75 -7.47
C VAL A 149 17.13 6.39 -7.15
N ASP A 150 17.52 5.68 -8.21
CA ASP A 150 18.30 4.45 -8.10
C ASP A 150 19.81 4.79 -8.02
N PHE A 151 20.37 4.74 -6.82
CA PHE A 151 21.79 5.03 -6.61
C PHE A 151 22.74 3.98 -7.20
N ASP A 152 22.26 2.80 -7.55
CA ASP A 152 23.06 1.81 -8.28
C ASP A 152 23.12 2.19 -9.76
N GLU A 153 22.04 2.69 -10.34
CA GLU A 153 22.04 3.28 -11.67
C GLU A 153 22.92 4.53 -11.72
N GLN A 154 22.89 5.40 -10.70
CA GLN A 154 23.76 6.57 -10.61
C GLN A 154 25.25 6.18 -10.63
N ALA A 155 25.62 5.07 -10.00
CA ALA A 155 26.99 4.55 -10.05
C ALA A 155 27.42 4.18 -11.48
N VAL A 156 26.53 3.57 -12.26
CA VAL A 156 26.78 3.22 -13.67
C VAL A 156 26.91 4.48 -14.53
N LEU A 157 26.01 5.44 -14.37
CA LEU A 157 26.03 6.71 -15.08
C LEU A 157 27.31 7.51 -14.76
N TYR A 158 27.75 7.50 -13.50
CA TYR A 158 29.00 8.11 -13.08
C TYR A 158 30.19 7.54 -13.86
N VAL A 159 30.31 6.20 -13.97
CA VAL A 159 31.38 5.55 -14.73
C VAL A 159 31.30 5.94 -16.20
N GLN A 160 30.12 5.84 -16.82
CA GLN A 160 29.91 6.19 -18.23
C GLN A 160 30.34 7.64 -18.55
N GLN A 161 30.04 8.57 -17.64
CA GLN A 161 30.37 9.99 -17.82
C GLN A 161 31.88 10.28 -17.63
N ASN A 162 32.55 9.57 -16.71
CA ASN A 162 33.88 9.92 -16.24
C ASN A 162 34.99 8.93 -16.70
N SER A 163 34.66 7.87 -17.44
CA SER A 163 35.64 6.83 -17.81
C SER A 163 36.56 7.18 -18.99
N ALA A 164 36.23 8.20 -19.78
CA ALA A 164 36.99 8.54 -20.97
C ALA A 164 38.46 8.88 -20.63
N GLY A 165 39.39 8.02 -21.10
CA GLY A 165 40.83 8.18 -20.87
C GLY A 165 41.31 7.76 -19.47
N GLN A 166 40.46 7.21 -18.65
CA GLN A 166 40.79 6.73 -17.30
C GLN A 166 41.00 5.23 -17.24
N SER A 167 41.91 4.79 -16.38
CA SER A 167 42.05 3.37 -16.06
C SER A 167 41.00 2.92 -15.04
N LYS A 168 40.76 1.60 -14.99
CA LYS A 168 39.89 0.98 -13.95
C LYS A 168 40.29 1.42 -12.53
N GLY A 169 41.59 1.53 -12.24
CA GLY A 169 42.10 1.93 -10.93
C GLY A 169 41.74 3.37 -10.58
N GLU A 170 41.87 4.30 -11.53
CA GLU A 170 41.55 5.71 -11.36
C GLU A 170 40.04 5.91 -11.12
N ILE A 171 39.18 5.30 -11.96
CA ILE A 171 37.72 5.34 -11.76
C ILE A 171 37.35 4.74 -10.40
N THR A 172 37.92 3.60 -10.03
CA THR A 172 37.68 2.98 -8.71
C THR A 172 38.00 3.93 -7.56
N GLN A 173 39.13 4.68 -7.66
CA GLN A 173 39.54 5.63 -6.64
C GLN A 173 38.60 6.84 -6.58
N MET A 174 38.18 7.36 -7.72
CA MET A 174 37.21 8.46 -7.80
C MET A 174 35.87 8.06 -7.19
N MET A 175 35.34 6.91 -7.56
CA MET A 175 34.06 6.41 -6.99
C MET A 175 34.11 6.23 -5.47
N ARG A 176 35.26 5.74 -4.94
CA ARG A 176 35.45 5.65 -3.48
C ARG A 176 35.45 7.03 -2.82
N TYR A 177 36.07 8.02 -3.44
CA TYR A 177 36.06 9.39 -2.95
C TYR A 177 34.63 9.95 -2.88
N TYR A 178 33.81 9.66 -3.88
CA TYR A 178 32.40 10.03 -3.91
C TYR A 178 31.47 9.06 -3.12
N GLY A 179 32.04 8.24 -2.23
CA GLY A 179 31.29 7.47 -1.25
C GLY A 179 30.49 6.30 -1.78
N TYR A 180 30.76 5.82 -3.01
CA TYR A 180 30.15 4.62 -3.55
C TYR A 180 30.60 3.38 -2.80
N THR A 181 29.69 2.44 -2.58
CA THR A 181 30.02 1.16 -1.96
C THR A 181 30.88 0.28 -2.89
N LYS A 182 31.58 -0.67 -2.31
CA LYS A 182 32.37 -1.63 -3.11
C LYS A 182 31.52 -2.41 -4.12
N GLU A 183 30.29 -2.72 -3.75
CA GLU A 183 29.34 -3.44 -4.60
C GLU A 183 28.92 -2.59 -5.79
N GLN A 184 28.52 -1.34 -5.55
CA GLN A 184 28.19 -0.36 -6.59
C GLN A 184 29.35 -0.14 -7.57
N ILE A 185 30.58 0.02 -7.04
CA ILE A 185 31.76 0.20 -7.86
C ILE A 185 32.01 -1.00 -8.78
N ASN A 186 31.95 -2.22 -8.23
CA ASN A 186 32.20 -3.42 -9.02
C ASN A 186 31.12 -3.60 -10.12
N ASN A 187 29.85 -3.44 -9.77
CA ASN A 187 28.75 -3.57 -10.70
C ASN A 187 28.83 -2.50 -11.83
N ALA A 188 29.07 -1.23 -11.47
CA ALA A 188 29.19 -0.16 -12.45
C ALA A 188 30.37 -0.35 -13.41
N LEU A 189 31.54 -0.78 -12.90
CA LEU A 189 32.72 -1.06 -13.74
C LEU A 189 32.48 -2.24 -14.68
N GLU A 190 31.84 -3.32 -14.21
CA GLU A 190 31.48 -4.46 -15.05
C GLU A 190 30.53 -4.07 -16.17
N GLN A 191 29.49 -3.29 -15.88
CA GLN A 191 28.54 -2.81 -16.88
C GLN A 191 29.17 -1.85 -17.88
N ALA A 192 30.19 -1.10 -17.49
CA ALA A 192 30.95 -0.20 -18.36
C ALA A 192 32.06 -0.91 -19.16
N GLY A 193 32.31 -2.21 -18.95
CA GLY A 193 33.26 -3.01 -19.71
C GLY A 193 34.71 -2.92 -19.23
N PHE A 194 34.96 -2.59 -17.91
CA PHE A 194 36.26 -2.56 -17.27
C PHE A 194 36.72 -3.87 -16.66
#